data_fc3a2f2c2277b52e987a85ddc1f15e2e
#
_entry.id   fc3a2f2c2277b52e987a85ddc1f15e2e
#
_cell.length_a   1.000
_cell.length_b   1.000
_cell.length_c   1.000
_cell.angle_alpha   90.00
_cell.angle_beta   90.00
_cell.angle_gamma   90.00
#
_symmetry.space_group_name_H-M   'P 1'
#
loop_
_entity.id
_entity.type
_entity.pdbx_description
1 polymer ?
#
loop_
_entity_poly.entity_id
_entity_poly.type
_entity_poly.pdbx_seq_one_letter_code
_entity_poly.pdbx_strand_id
1 'polypeptide(L)'
;MLFRSVEVHDAEGLAAGMVSIAIGACWIGESMAHRRPQAGNVLLVELVEALRHGGFVLFDVQLSNPHLARFGCLEIDEAAYGRTLAQAVCRPASLRLQEGHLSSEAWMPQ
;
A
#
# COMPACT_ATOMS: atom_id res chain seq x y z
N MET A 1 12.52 6.39 -9.29
CA MET A 1 11.49 6.80 -8.32
C MET A 1 10.24 7.24 -9.05
N LEU A 2 9.12 6.69 -8.64
CA LEU A 2 7.83 6.99 -9.27
C LEU A 2 6.82 7.38 -8.21
N PHE A 3 6.05 8.43 -8.50
CA PHE A 3 4.86 8.71 -7.72
C PHE A 3 3.75 7.79 -8.19
N ARG A 4 3.04 7.19 -7.25
CA ARG A 4 1.96 6.26 -7.53
C ARG A 4 0.75 6.61 -6.68
N SER A 5 -0.41 6.42 -7.25
CA SER A 5 -1.68 6.61 -6.55
C SER A 5 -2.45 5.30 -6.62
N VAL A 6 -2.96 4.87 -5.47
CA VAL A 6 -3.80 3.68 -5.40
C VAL A 6 -5.15 4.13 -4.86
N GLU A 7 -6.22 3.72 -5.52
CA GLU A 7 -7.56 4.22 -5.21
C GLU A 7 -8.56 3.09 -5.10
N VAL A 8 -9.53 3.30 -4.21
CA VAL A 8 -10.69 2.43 -4.07
C VAL A 8 -11.92 3.28 -4.37
N HIS A 9 -12.74 2.77 -5.27
CA HIS A 9 -13.97 3.45 -5.67
C HIS A 9 -15.18 2.61 -5.33
N ASP A 10 -16.26 3.28 -4.97
CA ASP A 10 -17.56 2.64 -4.78
C ASP A 10 -18.58 3.32 -5.71
N ALA A 11 -19.85 3.01 -5.51
CA ALA A 11 -20.90 3.55 -6.37
C ALA A 11 -20.98 5.09 -6.34
N GLU A 12 -20.46 5.69 -5.28
CA GLU A 12 -20.49 7.16 -5.11
C GLU A 12 -19.19 7.83 -5.55
N GLY A 13 -18.22 7.06 -6.01
CA GLY A 13 -16.95 7.57 -6.47
C GLY A 13 -15.77 7.16 -5.60
N LEU A 14 -14.81 8.04 -5.44
CA LEU A 14 -13.59 7.74 -4.69
C LEU A 14 -13.91 7.53 -3.21
N ALA A 15 -13.58 6.36 -2.71
CA ALA A 15 -13.84 5.98 -1.32
C ALA A 15 -12.59 6.02 -0.46
N ALA A 16 -11.43 5.72 -1.03
CA ALA A 16 -10.14 5.81 -0.34
C ALA A 16 -9.03 5.98 -1.36
N GLY A 17 -7.94 6.56 -0.93
CA GLY A 17 -6.79 6.74 -1.79
C GLY A 17 -5.51 6.82 -1.00
N MET A 18 -4.43 6.41 -1.61
CA MET A 18 -3.09 6.53 -1.05
C MET A 18 -2.16 7.10 -2.10
N VAL A 19 -1.40 8.11 -1.72
CA VAL A 19 -0.31 8.64 -2.53
C VAL A 19 0.98 8.02 -2.02
N SER A 20 1.79 7.52 -2.93
CA SER A 20 2.97 6.74 -2.57
C SER A 20 4.13 7.05 -3.49
N ILE A 21 5.30 6.62 -3.06
CA ILE A 21 6.52 6.68 -3.87
C ILE A 21 7.04 5.25 -3.99
N ALA A 22 7.38 4.84 -5.20
CA ALA A 22 7.98 3.54 -5.45
C ALA A 22 9.43 3.72 -5.90
N ILE A 23 10.35 3.04 -5.22
CA ILE A 23 11.77 3.04 -5.55
C ILE A 23 12.23 1.59 -5.56
N GLY A 24 12.48 1.02 -6.75
CA GLY A 24 12.81 -0.38 -6.85
C GLY A 24 11.73 -1.22 -6.18
N ALA A 25 12.11 -2.08 -5.28
CA ALA A 25 11.19 -2.95 -4.54
C ALA A 25 10.76 -2.35 -3.20
N CYS A 26 10.88 -1.04 -3.05
CA CYS A 26 10.42 -0.32 -1.87
C CYS A 26 9.21 0.52 -2.22
N TRP A 27 8.15 0.38 -1.43
CA TRP A 27 6.93 1.17 -1.57
C TRP A 27 6.76 2.01 -0.32
N ILE A 28 6.69 3.32 -0.48
CA ILE A 28 6.57 4.25 0.65
C ILE A 28 5.21 4.91 0.57
N GLY A 29 4.39 4.69 1.58
CA GLY A 29 3.10 5.35 1.69
C GLY A 29 3.29 6.74 2.25
N GLU A 30 2.94 7.76 1.46
CA GLU A 30 3.11 9.15 1.88
C GLU A 30 1.89 9.67 2.59
N SER A 31 0.71 9.40 2.05
CA SER A 31 -0.52 9.82 2.70
C SER A 31 -1.67 8.94 2.25
N MET A 32 -2.62 8.78 3.14
CA MET A 32 -3.83 8.01 2.86
C MET A 32 -5.02 8.76 3.41
N ALA A 33 -6.11 8.76 2.66
CA ALA A 33 -7.38 9.34 3.07
C ALA A 33 -8.51 8.40 2.68
N HIS A 34 -9.61 8.49 3.42
CA HIS A 34 -10.79 7.69 3.11
C HIS A 34 -12.05 8.43 3.52
N ARG A 35 -13.11 8.22 2.74
CA ARG A 35 -14.44 8.67 3.11
C ARG A 35 -15.12 7.65 4.03
N ARG A 36 -14.76 6.39 3.87
CA ARG A 36 -15.32 5.29 4.64
C ARG A 36 -14.21 4.46 5.26
N PRO A 37 -14.30 4.14 6.54
CA PRO A 37 -13.22 3.37 7.21
C PRO A 37 -12.92 2.03 6.54
N GLN A 38 -13.96 1.32 6.07
CA GLN A 38 -13.76 0.03 5.42
C GLN A 38 -12.98 0.18 4.12
N ALA A 39 -13.17 1.27 3.41
CA ALA A 39 -12.45 1.49 2.16
C ALA A 39 -10.95 1.61 2.38
N GLY A 40 -10.54 2.25 3.46
CA GLY A 40 -9.13 2.30 3.83
C GLY A 40 -8.56 0.93 4.14
N ASN A 41 -9.32 0.12 4.86
CA ASN A 41 -8.90 -1.25 5.18
C ASN A 41 -8.78 -2.10 3.93
N VAL A 42 -9.74 -1.98 3.04
CA VAL A 42 -9.72 -2.70 1.77
C VAL A 42 -8.50 -2.30 0.96
N LEU A 43 -8.21 -1.01 0.89
CA LEU A 43 -7.04 -0.52 0.17
C LEU A 43 -5.77 -1.16 0.72
N LEU A 44 -5.59 -1.18 2.03
CA LEU A 44 -4.40 -1.73 2.64
C LEU A 44 -4.24 -3.23 2.36
N VAL A 45 -5.31 -3.99 2.50
CA VAL A 45 -5.26 -5.44 2.26
C VAL A 45 -4.90 -5.73 0.81
N GLU A 46 -5.56 -5.07 -0.12
CA GLU A 46 -5.31 -5.31 -1.54
C GLU A 46 -3.94 -4.82 -1.97
N LEU A 47 -3.52 -3.69 -1.42
CA LEU A 47 -2.20 -3.16 -1.74
C LEU A 47 -1.09 -4.09 -1.25
N VAL A 48 -1.19 -4.57 -0.01
CA VAL A 48 -0.17 -5.48 0.55
C VAL A 48 -0.06 -6.74 -0.30
N GLU A 49 -1.20 -7.30 -0.71
CA GLU A 49 -1.19 -8.48 -1.57
C GLU A 49 -0.54 -8.18 -2.92
N ALA A 50 -0.90 -7.05 -3.53
CA ALA A 50 -0.34 -6.67 -4.82
C ALA A 50 1.16 -6.42 -4.73
N LEU A 51 1.61 -5.79 -3.65
CA LEU A 51 3.04 -5.54 -3.44
C LEU A 51 3.80 -6.84 -3.28
N ARG A 52 3.23 -7.78 -2.53
CA ARG A 52 3.84 -9.08 -2.33
C ARG A 52 3.98 -9.83 -3.64
N HIS A 53 2.95 -9.87 -4.44
CA HIS A 53 2.96 -10.52 -5.74
C HIS A 53 3.89 -9.81 -6.73
N GLY A 54 4.06 -8.51 -6.58
CA GLY A 54 4.89 -7.72 -7.47
C GLY A 54 6.38 -7.76 -7.16
N GLY A 55 6.76 -8.44 -6.09
CA GLY A 55 8.17 -8.57 -5.72
C GLY A 55 8.68 -7.48 -4.82
N PHE A 56 7.80 -6.67 -4.25
CA PHE A 56 8.21 -5.65 -3.28
C PHE A 56 8.63 -6.33 -1.97
N VAL A 57 9.68 -5.81 -1.36
CA VAL A 57 10.24 -6.38 -0.13
C VAL A 57 10.15 -5.43 1.05
N LEU A 58 9.76 -4.18 0.81
CA LEU A 58 9.62 -3.20 1.88
C LEU A 58 8.42 -2.31 1.58
N PHE A 59 7.50 -2.23 2.53
CA PHE A 59 6.39 -1.28 2.49
C PHE A 59 6.52 -0.39 3.72
N ASP A 60 6.99 0.83 3.50
CA ASP A 60 7.21 1.79 4.58
C ASP A 60 5.96 2.64 4.75
N VAL A 61 5.31 2.49 5.89
CA VAL A 61 4.13 3.29 6.23
C VAL A 61 4.47 4.47 7.13
N GLN A 62 5.76 4.62 7.40
CA GLN A 62 6.38 5.73 8.15
C GLN A 62 6.06 5.74 9.64
N LEU A 63 4.80 5.55 10.01
CA LEU A 63 4.41 5.51 11.42
C LEU A 63 3.52 4.31 11.67
N SER A 64 3.83 3.58 12.73
CA SER A 64 2.99 2.49 13.17
C SER A 64 1.93 3.00 14.16
N ASN A 65 0.79 2.34 14.17
CA ASN A 65 -0.24 2.57 15.17
C ASN A 65 -1.00 1.26 15.38
N PRO A 66 -1.87 1.18 16.41
CA PRO A 66 -2.58 -0.07 16.67
C PRO A 66 -3.42 -0.56 15.50
N HIS A 67 -3.96 0.35 14.69
CA HIS A 67 -4.74 -0.03 13.53
C HIS A 67 -3.86 -0.70 12.48
N LEU A 68 -2.71 -0.10 12.17
CA LEU A 68 -1.78 -0.67 11.19
C LEU A 68 -1.16 -1.97 11.68
N ALA A 69 -0.95 -2.09 12.99
CA ALA A 69 -0.41 -3.31 13.57
C ALA A 69 -1.29 -4.53 13.28
N ARG A 70 -2.59 -4.33 13.14
CA ARG A 70 -3.52 -5.41 12.78
C ARG A 70 -3.27 -5.96 11.39
N PHE A 71 -2.64 -5.17 10.53
CA PHE A 71 -2.29 -5.58 9.17
C PHE A 71 -0.87 -6.11 9.08
N GLY A 72 -0.21 -6.33 10.22
CA GLY A 72 1.14 -6.87 10.24
C GLY A 72 2.24 -5.82 10.22
N CYS A 73 1.90 -4.56 10.42
CA CYS A 73 2.90 -3.50 10.48
C CYS A 73 3.79 -3.70 11.70
N LEU A 74 5.09 -3.65 11.50
CA LEU A 74 6.08 -3.81 12.55
C LEU A 74 6.99 -2.59 12.58
N GLU A 75 7.48 -2.28 13.77
CA GLU A 75 8.54 -1.29 13.90
C GLU A 75 9.88 -2.02 13.81
N ILE A 76 10.76 -1.48 12.98
CA ILE A 76 12.12 -2.04 12.88
C ILE A 76 13.10 -0.93 13.23
N ASP A 77 14.27 -1.32 13.73
CA ASP A 77 15.26 -0.32 14.09
C ASP A 77 15.88 0.33 12.84
N GLU A 78 16.53 1.44 13.06
CA GLU A 78 17.08 2.24 11.98
C GLU A 78 18.10 1.47 11.14
N ALA A 79 18.94 0.67 11.80
CA ALA A 79 19.95 -0.10 11.09
C ALA A 79 19.32 -1.18 10.21
N ALA A 80 18.30 -1.88 10.72
CA ALA A 80 17.58 -2.90 9.95
C ALA A 80 16.85 -2.25 8.78
N TYR A 81 16.23 -1.10 9.01
CA TYR A 81 15.56 -0.36 7.95
C TYR A 81 16.54 0.01 6.85
N GLY A 82 17.69 0.56 7.22
CA GLY A 82 18.70 0.96 6.24
C GLY A 82 19.18 -0.20 5.39
N ARG A 83 19.39 -1.37 5.99
CA ARG A 83 19.83 -2.54 5.24
C ARG A 83 18.75 -3.01 4.28
N THR A 84 17.52 -3.07 4.74
CA THR A 84 16.40 -3.51 3.90
C THR A 84 16.18 -2.52 2.77
N LEU A 85 16.25 -1.23 3.06
CA LEU A 85 16.06 -0.19 2.05
C LEU A 85 17.15 -0.27 0.98
N ALA A 86 18.41 -0.43 1.38
CA ALA A 86 19.52 -0.51 0.45
C ALA A 86 19.35 -1.69 -0.52
N GLN A 87 18.84 -2.81 -0.04
CA GLN A 87 18.57 -3.95 -0.89
C GLN A 87 17.35 -3.71 -1.78
N ALA A 88 16.31 -3.12 -1.21
CA ALA A 88 15.05 -2.93 -1.93
C ALA A 88 15.22 -2.01 -3.13
N VAL A 89 15.95 -0.89 -2.98
CA VAL A 89 16.05 0.09 -4.05
C VAL A 89 16.79 -0.46 -5.27
N CYS A 90 17.56 -1.51 -5.11
CA CYS A 90 18.32 -2.14 -6.20
C CYS A 90 17.58 -3.30 -6.84
N ARG A 91 16.42 -3.69 -6.34
CA ARG A 91 15.67 -4.84 -6.85
C ARG A 91 14.53 -4.36 -7.72
N PRO A 92 14.27 -5.06 -8.84
CA PRO A 92 13.11 -4.72 -9.65
C PRO A 92 11.84 -5.22 -8.98
N ALA A 93 10.77 -4.46 -9.13
CA ALA A 93 9.45 -4.87 -8.69
C ALA A 93 8.43 -4.09 -9.50
N SER A 94 7.24 -4.63 -9.62
CA SER A 94 6.17 -3.93 -10.33
C SER A 94 4.84 -4.16 -9.60
N LEU A 95 4.05 -3.12 -9.56
CA LEU A 95 2.71 -3.19 -8.98
C LEU A 95 1.71 -3.35 -10.10
N ARG A 96 0.89 -4.39 -9.98
CA ARG A 96 -0.21 -4.63 -10.90
C ARG A 96 -1.48 -4.77 -10.11
N LEU A 97 -2.40 -3.88 -10.36
CA LEU A 97 -3.72 -3.91 -9.77
C LEU A 97 -4.72 -4.10 -10.89
N GLN A 98 -5.66 -5.00 -10.66
CA GLN A 98 -6.72 -5.23 -11.62
C GLN A 98 -7.78 -4.16 -11.43
N GLU A 99 -8.04 -3.38 -12.46
CA GLU A 99 -8.99 -2.29 -12.36
C GLU A 99 -10.34 -2.72 -11.84
N GLY A 100 -10.89 -3.78 -12.41
CA GLY A 100 -12.18 -4.27 -11.96
C GLY A 100 -12.16 -4.72 -10.51
N HIS A 101 -11.03 -5.16 -10.04
CA HIS A 101 -10.88 -5.62 -8.67
C HIS A 101 -10.92 -4.44 -7.68
N LEU A 102 -10.27 -3.35 -8.00
CA LEU A 102 -10.18 -2.22 -7.09
C LEU A 102 -11.36 -1.26 -7.19
N SER A 103 -11.98 -1.19 -8.35
CA SER A 103 -12.99 -0.19 -8.58
C SER A 103 -14.42 -0.72 -8.48
N SER A 104 -14.58 -2.00 -8.37
CA SER A 104 -15.90 -2.57 -8.48
C SER A 104 -16.55 -2.84 -7.13
N GLU A 105 -17.83 -2.98 -7.17
CA GLU A 105 -18.60 -3.42 -6.03
C GLU A 105 -18.34 -4.87 -5.67
N ALA A 106 -17.50 -5.56 -6.45
CA ALA A 106 -17.20 -6.95 -6.19
C ALA A 106 -16.60 -7.20 -4.81
N TRP A 107 -15.87 -6.21 -4.30
CA TRP A 107 -15.28 -6.35 -2.97
C TRP A 107 -15.46 -5.11 -2.12
N MET A 108 -16.22 -4.16 -2.57
CA MET A 108 -16.64 -3.03 -1.75
C MET A 108 -17.98 -3.38 -1.12
N PRO A 109 -18.12 -3.28 0.19
CA PRO A 109 -19.41 -3.50 0.84
C PRO A 109 -20.40 -2.48 0.31
N GLN A 110 -21.54 -2.95 -0.02
CA GLN A 110 -22.60 -2.08 -0.53
C GLN A 110 -23.61 -1.79 0.56
#